data_5b383f55b7141b25a3a6414a0b006ae0
#
_entry.id   5b383f55b7141b25a3a6414a0b006ae0
#
_cell.length_a   1.000
_cell.length_b   1.000
_cell.length_c   1.000
_cell.angle_alpha   90.00
_cell.angle_beta   90.00
_cell.angle_gamma   90.00
#
_symmetry.space_group_name_H-M   'P 1'
#
loop_
_entity.id
_entity.type
_entity.pdbx_description
1 polymer ?
#
loop_
_entity_poly.entity_id
_entity_poly.type
_entity_poly.pdbx_seq_one_letter_code
_entity_poly.pdbx_strand_id
1 'polypeptide(L)'
;MNKNRFNRRRFLTGSSTLLGASMLSTLPTMANSALTKSQNVVVNSDRADHIVPILTGNEFDLYVSEKMITVNGKSSMATLINDSLPAPTLKMQEGDTVTIRVHNQLNESTSIHWHGLLVPFEMDGVPGISFDGIPANSTFTYKFKLIQSGTYWYHSHTGFQEQTGMRGAIVIE
;
A
#
# COMPACT_ATOMS: atom_id res chain seq x y z
N MET A 1 -21.54 -34.75 -26.46
CA MET A 1 -20.49 -34.08 -25.71
C MET A 1 -20.63 -32.57 -25.93
N ASN A 2 -21.25 -31.88 -24.99
CA ASN A 2 -21.61 -30.46 -25.13
C ASN A 2 -20.59 -29.62 -24.34
N LYS A 3 -19.73 -28.89 -25.05
CA LYS A 3 -18.71 -28.02 -24.43
C LYS A 3 -19.30 -26.61 -24.25
N ASN A 4 -19.78 -26.28 -23.06
CA ASN A 4 -20.14 -24.92 -22.69
C ASN A 4 -18.85 -24.07 -22.57
N ARG A 5 -18.57 -23.26 -23.58
CA ARG A 5 -17.56 -22.21 -23.54
C ARG A 5 -18.15 -21.00 -22.83
N PHE A 6 -17.67 -20.70 -21.62
CA PHE A 6 -17.93 -19.44 -20.95
C PHE A 6 -17.28 -18.29 -21.73
N ASN A 7 -18.10 -17.35 -22.22
CA ASN A 7 -17.63 -16.23 -23.02
C ASN A 7 -17.57 -14.97 -22.13
N ARG A 8 -16.37 -14.44 -21.95
CA ARG A 8 -16.07 -13.26 -21.10
C ARG A 8 -16.84 -11.98 -21.47
N ARG A 9 -17.40 -11.90 -22.66
CA ARG A 9 -18.19 -10.74 -23.14
C ARG A 9 -19.61 -10.64 -22.57
N ARG A 10 -20.16 -11.67 -21.95
CA ARG A 10 -21.51 -11.65 -21.36
C ARG A 10 -21.59 -11.10 -19.94
N PHE A 11 -20.45 -10.84 -19.29
CA PHE A 11 -20.44 -10.32 -17.92
C PHE A 11 -20.65 -8.80 -17.84
N LEU A 12 -20.50 -8.06 -18.94
CA LEU A 12 -20.50 -6.60 -18.97
C LEU A 12 -21.82 -5.94 -19.42
N THR A 13 -22.90 -6.67 -19.63
CA THR A 13 -24.17 -6.11 -20.16
C THR A 13 -25.36 -6.22 -19.21
N GLY A 14 -25.16 -6.06 -17.92
CA GLY A 14 -26.25 -6.15 -16.95
C GLY A 14 -26.18 -5.13 -15.83
N SER A 15 -26.30 -3.84 -16.13
CA SER A 15 -26.67 -2.85 -15.10
C SER A 15 -27.24 -1.61 -15.76
N SER A 16 -28.56 -1.55 -15.86
CA SER A 16 -29.31 -0.36 -16.29
C SER A 16 -30.14 0.15 -15.13
N THR A 17 -29.99 1.45 -14.87
CA THR A 17 -30.95 2.44 -14.38
C THR A 17 -31.70 2.20 -13.06
N LEU A 18 -31.45 3.13 -12.12
CA LEU A 18 -32.51 3.72 -11.31
C LEU A 18 -32.21 5.21 -11.08
N LEU A 19 -33.13 6.05 -11.60
CA LEU A 19 -33.26 7.48 -11.32
C LEU A 19 -33.84 7.68 -9.90
N GLY A 20 -33.42 8.76 -9.21
CA GLY A 20 -34.10 9.15 -7.99
C GLY A 20 -33.56 10.43 -7.33
N ALA A 21 -34.13 11.58 -7.72
CA ALA A 21 -34.47 12.78 -6.93
C ALA A 21 -33.41 13.47 -6.03
N SER A 22 -33.12 14.71 -6.42
CA SER A 22 -32.49 15.82 -5.72
C SER A 22 -33.20 16.21 -4.42
N MET A 23 -32.41 16.47 -3.34
CA MET A 23 -32.73 17.42 -2.28
C MET A 23 -31.50 18.25 -1.93
N LEU A 24 -31.59 19.55 -2.18
CA LEU A 24 -30.66 20.57 -1.70
C LEU A 24 -30.87 20.73 -0.19
N SER A 25 -29.81 20.63 0.60
CA SER A 25 -29.74 21.19 1.95
C SER A 25 -28.35 21.79 2.19
N THR A 26 -28.38 23.10 2.44
CA THR A 26 -27.23 23.94 2.79
C THR A 26 -26.72 23.56 4.18
N LEU A 27 -25.42 23.31 4.31
CA LEU A 27 -24.75 23.10 5.59
C LEU A 27 -23.73 24.21 5.85
N PRO A 28 -23.61 24.69 7.09
CA PRO A 28 -22.64 25.71 7.46
C PRO A 28 -21.24 25.12 7.61
N THR A 29 -20.27 25.86 7.10
CA THR A 29 -18.84 25.63 7.23
C THR A 29 -18.40 25.75 8.70
N MET A 30 -17.99 24.67 9.34
CA MET A 30 -17.25 24.70 10.59
C MET A 30 -15.85 24.13 10.33
N ALA A 31 -14.85 25.01 10.37
CA ALA A 31 -13.46 24.62 10.44
C ALA A 31 -13.22 23.94 11.80
N ASN A 32 -12.84 22.68 11.77
CA ASN A 32 -12.41 21.97 12.98
C ASN A 32 -11.03 21.38 12.72
N SER A 33 -10.02 21.99 13.33
CA SER A 33 -8.68 21.46 13.43
C SER A 33 -8.72 20.23 14.33
N ALA A 34 -8.70 19.04 13.74
CA ALA A 34 -8.66 17.80 14.49
C ALA A 34 -7.21 17.34 14.67
N LEU A 35 -6.75 17.38 15.91
CA LEU A 35 -5.59 16.66 16.41
C LEU A 35 -5.65 15.18 15.99
N THR A 36 -4.59 14.72 15.37
CA THR A 36 -4.40 13.30 14.99
C THR A 36 -4.28 12.46 16.28
N LYS A 37 -5.39 11.89 16.73
CA LYS A 37 -5.35 10.80 17.70
C LYS A 37 -4.88 9.55 16.97
N SER A 38 -3.72 9.03 17.37
CA SER A 38 -3.27 7.68 17.06
C SER A 38 -4.39 6.70 17.44
N GLN A 39 -5.09 6.16 16.44
CA GLN A 39 -6.07 5.10 16.66
C GLN A 39 -5.32 3.77 16.65
N ASN A 40 -5.33 3.09 17.80
CA ASN A 40 -4.94 1.69 17.88
C ASN A 40 -5.93 0.88 17.04
N VAL A 41 -5.55 0.51 15.83
CA VAL A 41 -6.34 -0.41 15.00
C VAL A 41 -6.14 -1.81 15.56
N VAL A 42 -7.10 -2.26 16.37
CA VAL A 42 -7.21 -3.68 16.74
C VAL A 42 -7.78 -4.38 15.52
N VAL A 43 -6.94 -5.12 14.82
CA VAL A 43 -7.37 -5.98 13.70
C VAL A 43 -8.05 -7.21 14.26
N ASN A 44 -9.35 -7.13 14.53
CA ASN A 44 -10.17 -8.30 14.82
C ASN A 44 -10.45 -9.04 13.51
N SER A 45 -9.94 -10.25 13.36
CA SER A 45 -9.98 -11.07 12.16
C SER A 45 -11.30 -11.83 11.92
N ASP A 46 -12.39 -11.44 12.55
CA ASP A 46 -13.70 -11.98 12.25
C ASP A 46 -14.35 -11.16 11.14
N ARG A 47 -14.06 -11.51 9.86
CA ARG A 47 -14.75 -11.06 8.63
C ARG A 47 -15.32 -9.63 8.65
N ALA A 48 -14.63 -8.66 9.20
CA ALA A 48 -14.86 -7.28 8.91
C ALA A 48 -13.99 -6.92 7.70
N ASP A 49 -14.55 -6.24 6.73
CA ASP A 49 -13.90 -5.78 5.50
C ASP A 49 -12.52 -5.22 5.81
N HIS A 50 -11.47 -5.99 5.52
CA HIS A 50 -10.09 -5.53 5.61
C HIS A 50 -9.88 -4.52 4.47
N ILE A 51 -10.25 -3.28 4.74
CA ILE A 51 -10.00 -2.19 3.79
C ILE A 51 -8.51 -1.89 3.86
N VAL A 52 -7.78 -2.35 2.84
CA VAL A 52 -6.38 -1.97 2.66
C VAL A 52 -6.33 -0.47 2.36
N PRO A 53 -5.58 0.33 3.12
CA PRO A 53 -5.46 1.75 2.85
C PRO A 53 -4.93 2.03 1.44
N ILE A 54 -5.47 3.04 0.77
CA ILE A 54 -4.97 3.53 -0.51
C ILE A 54 -4.37 4.91 -0.28
N LEU A 55 -3.08 5.05 -0.55
CA LEU A 55 -2.37 6.33 -0.54
C LEU A 55 -2.27 6.82 -1.98
N THR A 56 -2.74 8.04 -2.26
CA THR A 56 -2.76 8.61 -3.62
C THR A 56 -1.91 9.86 -3.70
N GLY A 57 -1.14 10.00 -4.76
CA GLY A 57 -0.31 11.18 -5.03
C GLY A 57 1.10 10.81 -5.49
N ASN A 58 2.04 11.72 -5.25
CA ASN A 58 3.44 11.57 -5.62
C ASN A 58 4.42 11.79 -4.44
N GLU A 59 3.90 12.03 -3.24
CA GLU A 59 4.70 12.07 -2.00
C GLU A 59 4.09 11.12 -0.97
N PHE A 60 4.91 10.23 -0.40
CA PHE A 60 4.48 9.22 0.54
C PHE A 60 5.44 9.12 1.72
N ASP A 61 4.88 8.88 2.91
CA ASP A 61 5.60 8.50 4.11
C ASP A 61 5.20 7.08 4.52
N LEU A 62 6.15 6.15 4.51
CA LEU A 62 5.98 4.74 4.84
C LEU A 62 6.72 4.44 6.15
N TYR A 63 5.98 4.14 7.20
CA TYR A 63 6.50 3.81 8.52
C TYR A 63 6.56 2.29 8.69
N VAL A 64 7.77 1.75 8.81
CA VAL A 64 8.01 0.32 9.01
C VAL A 64 8.13 0.02 10.48
N SER A 65 7.26 -0.86 11.00
CA SER A 65 7.22 -1.23 12.42
C SER A 65 6.91 -2.72 12.60
N GLU A 66 7.24 -3.27 13.77
CA GLU A 66 6.80 -4.61 14.18
C GLU A 66 5.64 -4.52 15.16
N LYS A 67 4.60 -5.36 14.94
CA LYS A 67 3.46 -5.48 15.84
C LYS A 67 3.00 -6.91 15.99
N MET A 68 2.49 -7.23 17.18
CA MET A 68 1.77 -8.48 17.39
C MET A 68 0.41 -8.38 16.68
N ILE A 69 0.14 -9.31 15.78
CA ILE A 69 -1.14 -9.44 15.09
C ILE A 69 -1.75 -10.81 15.40
N THR A 70 -3.06 -10.91 15.28
CA THR A 70 -3.78 -12.19 15.42
C THR A 70 -4.47 -12.51 14.11
N VAL A 71 -4.13 -13.64 13.51
CA VAL A 71 -4.74 -14.16 12.28
C VAL A 71 -5.30 -15.54 12.58
N ASN A 72 -6.59 -15.75 12.34
CA ASN A 72 -7.28 -17.02 12.62
C ASN A 72 -7.04 -17.55 14.05
N GLY A 73 -7.08 -16.65 15.04
CA GLY A 73 -6.88 -16.98 16.46
C GLY A 73 -5.42 -17.29 16.86
N LYS A 74 -4.46 -17.15 15.96
CA LYS A 74 -3.02 -17.31 16.24
C LYS A 74 -2.33 -15.97 16.24
N SER A 75 -1.67 -15.64 17.35
CA SER A 75 -0.88 -14.42 17.46
C SER A 75 0.54 -14.64 16.95
N SER A 76 1.05 -13.69 16.17
CA SER A 76 2.42 -13.68 15.63
C SER A 76 2.93 -12.27 15.49
N MET A 77 4.23 -12.08 15.57
CA MET A 77 4.88 -10.82 15.22
C MET A 77 4.83 -10.64 13.71
N ALA A 78 4.44 -9.46 13.25
CA ALA A 78 4.43 -9.08 11.83
C ALA A 78 5.19 -7.77 11.61
N THR A 79 5.84 -7.68 10.46
CA THR A 79 6.46 -6.44 10.00
C THR A 79 5.47 -5.69 9.11
N LEU A 80 5.04 -4.53 9.54
CA LEU A 80 3.95 -3.75 8.93
C LEU A 80 4.49 -2.48 8.30
N ILE A 81 3.76 -1.97 7.30
CA ILE A 81 3.93 -0.62 6.77
C ILE A 81 2.66 0.16 7.06
N ASN A 82 2.79 1.31 7.74
CA ASN A 82 1.68 2.17 8.17
C ASN A 82 0.60 1.38 8.93
N ASP A 83 1.03 0.45 9.79
CA ASP A 83 0.16 -0.39 10.62
C ASP A 83 -0.85 -1.26 9.85
N SER A 84 -0.60 -1.52 8.58
CA SER A 84 -1.49 -2.26 7.67
C SER A 84 -0.88 -3.59 7.21
N LEU A 85 -1.73 -4.61 7.06
CA LEU A 85 -1.41 -5.92 6.48
C LEU A 85 -2.56 -6.40 5.59
N PRO A 86 -2.37 -6.49 4.26
CA PRO A 86 -1.21 -6.04 3.51
C PRO A 86 -0.91 -4.54 3.70
N ALA A 87 0.31 -4.13 3.36
CA ALA A 87 0.71 -2.72 3.38
C ALA A 87 -0.18 -1.87 2.44
N PRO A 88 -0.25 -0.54 2.62
CA PRO A 88 -1.09 0.33 1.80
C PRO A 88 -0.86 0.15 0.29
N THR A 89 -1.92 0.29 -0.50
CA THR A 89 -1.79 0.43 -1.95
C THR A 89 -1.31 1.84 -2.29
N LEU A 90 -0.21 1.96 -3.06
CA LEU A 90 0.27 3.23 -3.58
C LEU A 90 -0.37 3.48 -4.96
N LYS A 91 -1.18 4.52 -5.06
CA LYS A 91 -1.82 4.93 -6.31
C LYS A 91 -1.15 6.20 -6.83
N MET A 92 -0.54 6.10 -8.01
CA MET A 92 0.34 7.11 -8.59
C MET A 92 -0.04 7.37 -10.06
N GLN A 93 0.53 8.42 -10.66
CA GLN A 93 0.30 8.79 -12.04
C GLN A 93 1.58 8.61 -12.89
N GLU A 94 1.46 7.98 -14.07
CA GLU A 94 2.57 7.90 -15.04
C GLU A 94 3.05 9.30 -15.41
N GLY A 95 4.37 9.46 -15.51
CA GLY A 95 5.03 10.75 -15.82
C GLY A 95 5.41 11.58 -14.60
N ASP A 96 4.82 11.32 -13.43
CA ASP A 96 5.17 11.98 -12.18
C ASP A 96 6.56 11.59 -11.68
N THR A 97 7.19 12.51 -10.94
CA THR A 97 8.34 12.19 -10.09
C THR A 97 7.83 11.95 -8.69
N VAL A 98 7.99 10.73 -8.20
CA VAL A 98 7.57 10.36 -6.85
C VAL A 98 8.71 10.54 -5.84
N THR A 99 8.32 10.88 -4.61
CA THR A 99 9.19 10.94 -3.44
C THR A 99 8.58 10.08 -2.35
N ILE A 100 9.27 9.00 -1.98
CA ILE A 100 8.79 8.04 -0.98
C ILE A 100 9.80 7.98 0.17
N ARG A 101 9.42 8.49 1.33
CA ARG A 101 10.22 8.46 2.55
C ARG A 101 9.87 7.20 3.34
N VAL A 102 10.86 6.33 3.54
CA VAL A 102 10.71 5.11 4.33
C VAL A 102 11.36 5.30 5.68
N HIS A 103 10.54 5.36 6.71
CA HIS A 103 10.93 5.53 8.10
C HIS A 103 11.06 4.15 8.76
N ASN A 104 12.28 3.68 8.91
CA ASN A 104 12.55 2.41 9.56
C ASN A 104 12.49 2.58 11.09
N GLN A 105 11.44 2.06 11.71
CA GLN A 105 11.25 2.04 13.16
C GLN A 105 11.64 0.68 13.78
N LEU A 106 12.24 -0.22 13.00
CA LEU A 106 12.76 -1.49 13.50
C LEU A 106 14.09 -1.32 14.19
N ASN A 107 14.49 -2.31 14.99
CA ASN A 107 15.81 -2.41 15.59
C ASN A 107 16.84 -3.09 14.66
N GLU A 108 16.46 -3.35 13.42
CA GLU A 108 17.29 -3.94 12.39
C GLU A 108 17.18 -3.16 11.08
N SER A 109 18.04 -3.47 10.11
CA SER A 109 17.97 -2.88 8.77
C SER A 109 16.74 -3.36 8.03
N THR A 110 16.23 -2.51 7.11
CA THR A 110 15.14 -2.85 6.20
C THR A 110 15.42 -2.34 4.78
N SER A 111 14.51 -2.62 3.85
CA SER A 111 14.57 -2.13 2.48
C SER A 111 13.18 -2.14 1.85
N ILE A 112 12.97 -1.39 0.77
CA ILE A 112 11.80 -1.56 -0.11
C ILE A 112 12.30 -1.69 -1.55
N HIS A 113 11.96 -2.81 -2.18
CA HIS A 113 12.14 -3.05 -3.60
C HIS A 113 10.82 -2.80 -4.35
N TRP A 114 10.91 -2.16 -5.49
CA TRP A 114 9.78 -1.80 -6.37
C TRP A 114 9.66 -2.83 -7.48
N HIS A 115 8.99 -3.93 -7.18
CA HIS A 115 8.97 -5.11 -8.05
C HIS A 115 8.27 -4.84 -9.40
N GLY A 116 9.06 -4.87 -10.46
CA GLY A 116 8.61 -4.66 -11.84
C GLY A 116 8.64 -3.21 -12.30
N LEU A 117 9.05 -2.26 -11.46
CA LEU A 117 9.25 -0.88 -11.88
C LEU A 117 10.64 -0.68 -12.52
N LEU A 118 10.68 0.16 -13.55
CA LEU A 118 11.92 0.66 -14.15
C LEU A 118 12.35 1.92 -13.39
N VAL A 119 13.31 1.78 -12.51
CA VAL A 119 13.83 2.84 -11.64
C VAL A 119 15.35 2.98 -11.81
N PRO A 120 15.95 4.12 -11.43
CA PRO A 120 17.40 4.24 -11.33
C PRO A 120 17.98 3.15 -10.41
N PHE A 121 19.15 2.63 -10.74
CA PHE A 121 19.77 1.50 -10.05
C PHE A 121 19.84 1.70 -8.53
N GLU A 122 20.26 2.87 -8.07
CA GLU A 122 20.37 3.24 -6.66
C GLU A 122 19.01 3.35 -5.93
N MET A 123 17.91 3.37 -6.69
CA MET A 123 16.53 3.42 -6.17
C MET A 123 15.82 2.07 -6.25
N ASP A 124 16.48 1.03 -6.71
CA ASP A 124 15.87 -0.32 -6.85
C ASP A 124 15.59 -1.00 -5.52
N GLY A 125 16.32 -0.62 -4.47
CA GLY A 125 16.03 -1.03 -3.11
C GLY A 125 16.46 -2.45 -2.72
N VAL A 126 17.47 -3.01 -3.39
CA VAL A 126 18.03 -4.35 -3.08
C VAL A 126 19.34 -4.20 -2.30
N PRO A 127 19.36 -4.51 -0.98
CA PRO A 127 20.54 -4.35 -0.14
C PRO A 127 21.73 -5.18 -0.62
N GLY A 128 22.92 -4.58 -0.58
CA GLY A 128 24.15 -5.20 -1.00
C GLY A 128 24.33 -5.28 -2.53
N ILE A 129 23.34 -4.80 -3.31
CA ILE A 129 23.40 -4.71 -4.77
C ILE A 129 23.22 -3.24 -5.18
N SER A 130 22.06 -2.65 -4.94
CA SER A 130 21.74 -1.29 -5.42
C SER A 130 21.92 -0.22 -4.33
N PHE A 131 21.95 -0.59 -3.05
CA PHE A 131 22.21 0.30 -1.91
C PHE A 131 22.52 -0.51 -0.63
N ASP A 132 22.87 0.17 0.47
CA ASP A 132 23.30 -0.48 1.72
C ASP A 132 22.13 -0.93 2.62
N GLY A 133 20.88 -0.68 2.22
CA GLY A 133 19.69 -0.86 3.06
C GLY A 133 19.39 0.40 3.89
N ILE A 134 18.31 0.33 4.65
CA ILE A 134 17.84 1.41 5.53
C ILE A 134 18.17 1.01 6.98
N PRO A 135 19.17 1.61 7.64
CA PRO A 135 19.55 1.24 8.99
C PRO A 135 18.40 1.36 9.99
N ALA A 136 18.53 0.67 11.13
CA ALA A 136 17.61 0.79 12.25
C ALA A 136 17.39 2.26 12.64
N ASN A 137 16.14 2.63 12.93
CA ASN A 137 15.75 3.97 13.40
C ASN A 137 16.21 5.12 12.48
N SER A 138 16.26 4.87 11.18
CA SER A 138 16.63 5.87 10.17
C SER A 138 15.59 6.02 9.07
N THR A 139 15.78 7.01 8.20
CA THR A 139 14.90 7.28 7.07
C THR A 139 15.71 7.26 5.78
N PHE A 140 15.20 6.60 4.75
CA PHE A 140 15.70 6.67 3.39
C PHE A 140 14.65 7.27 2.47
N THR A 141 15.07 8.10 1.51
CA THR A 141 14.18 8.73 0.55
C THR A 141 14.44 8.18 -0.85
N TYR A 142 13.47 7.44 -1.35
CA TYR A 142 13.43 7.04 -2.76
C TYR A 142 12.84 8.19 -3.57
N LYS A 143 13.51 8.54 -4.69
CA LYS A 143 13.02 9.58 -5.61
C LYS A 143 13.31 9.17 -7.03
N PHE A 144 12.25 8.95 -7.81
CA PHE A 144 12.38 8.55 -9.21
C PHE A 144 11.16 8.95 -10.04
N LYS A 145 11.35 9.03 -11.36
CA LYS A 145 10.28 9.30 -12.32
C LYS A 145 9.58 8.01 -12.69
N LEU A 146 8.23 8.02 -12.70
CA LEU A 146 7.40 6.93 -13.20
C LEU A 146 7.35 7.01 -14.74
N ILE A 147 7.86 5.98 -15.41
CA ILE A 147 7.95 5.92 -16.88
C ILE A 147 7.10 4.79 -17.47
N GLN A 148 6.23 4.20 -16.67
CA GLN A 148 5.37 3.08 -17.05
C GLN A 148 4.07 3.12 -16.22
N SER A 149 2.95 2.75 -16.82
CA SER A 149 1.67 2.51 -16.15
C SER A 149 1.44 1.02 -15.92
N GLY A 150 0.48 0.70 -15.04
CA GLY A 150 0.10 -0.68 -14.74
C GLY A 150 -0.05 -0.98 -13.25
N THR A 151 -0.10 -2.28 -12.93
CA THR A 151 -0.22 -2.78 -11.56
C THR A 151 1.02 -3.57 -11.21
N TYR A 152 1.65 -3.18 -10.11
CA TYR A 152 2.90 -3.70 -9.59
C TYR A 152 2.77 -3.95 -8.10
N TRP A 153 3.87 -4.25 -7.41
CA TRP A 153 3.91 -4.39 -5.97
C TRP A 153 5.26 -3.95 -5.40
N TYR A 154 5.29 -3.69 -4.12
CA TYR A 154 6.51 -3.38 -3.39
C TYR A 154 6.64 -4.26 -2.16
N HIS A 155 7.87 -4.57 -1.77
CA HIS A 155 8.14 -5.45 -0.63
C HIS A 155 9.55 -5.25 -0.08
N SER A 156 9.79 -5.76 1.13
CA SER A 156 11.15 -5.83 1.66
C SER A 156 11.99 -6.84 0.89
N HIS A 157 13.25 -6.50 0.70
CA HIS A 157 14.28 -7.42 0.20
C HIS A 157 15.31 -7.75 1.31
N THR A 158 14.92 -7.58 2.59
CA THR A 158 15.76 -7.83 3.77
C THR A 158 15.19 -9.01 4.56
N GLY A 159 16.01 -10.05 4.76
CA GLY A 159 15.65 -11.21 5.59
C GLY A 159 14.29 -11.83 5.20
N PHE A 160 13.45 -12.08 6.20
CA PHE A 160 12.09 -12.62 6.02
C PHE A 160 10.97 -11.57 6.20
N GLN A 161 11.30 -10.29 6.12
CA GLN A 161 10.33 -9.20 6.37
C GLN A 161 9.16 -9.21 5.37
N GLU A 162 9.38 -9.61 4.10
CA GLU A 162 8.32 -9.82 3.12
C GLU A 162 7.33 -10.89 3.60
N GLN A 163 7.84 -12.03 4.07
CA GLN A 163 7.01 -13.16 4.54
C GLN A 163 6.25 -12.81 5.82
N THR A 164 6.81 -11.95 6.66
CA THR A 164 6.16 -11.49 7.89
C THR A 164 5.18 -10.33 7.69
N GLY A 165 5.05 -9.82 6.44
CA GLY A 165 3.96 -8.88 6.11
C GLY A 165 4.35 -7.65 5.31
N MET A 166 5.64 -7.37 5.11
CA MET A 166 6.12 -6.15 4.48
C MET A 166 6.00 -6.19 2.96
N ARG A 167 4.75 -6.10 2.46
CA ARG A 167 4.42 -6.06 1.03
C ARG A 167 3.12 -5.32 0.77
N GLY A 168 3.04 -4.59 -0.34
CA GLY A 168 1.86 -3.83 -0.75
C GLY A 168 1.76 -3.68 -2.28
N ALA A 169 0.60 -3.26 -2.77
CA ALA A 169 0.35 -3.06 -4.18
C ALA A 169 0.74 -1.65 -4.65
N ILE A 170 1.02 -1.54 -5.95
CA ILE A 170 1.24 -0.28 -6.66
C ILE A 170 0.31 -0.24 -7.86
N VAL A 171 -0.40 0.89 -8.05
CA VAL A 171 -1.22 1.17 -9.23
C VAL A 171 -0.73 2.48 -9.83
N ILE A 172 -0.32 2.45 -11.10
CA ILE A 172 0.12 3.62 -11.86
C ILE A 172 -0.83 3.81 -13.03
N GLU A 173 -1.56 4.93 -13.04
CA GLU A 173 -2.55 5.31 -14.08
C GLU A 173 -1.95 6.23 -15.12
#